data_1af5f206739600f583ce1f90fdcce2b4
#
_entry.id   1af5f206739600f583ce1f90fdcce2b4
#
_cell.length_a   1.000
_cell.length_b   1.000
_cell.length_c   1.000
_cell.angle_alpha   90.00
_cell.angle_beta   90.00
_cell.angle_gamma   90.00
#
_symmetry.space_group_name_H-M   'P 1'
#
loop_
_entity.id
_entity.type
_entity.pdbx_description
1 polymer ?
#
loop_
_entity_poly.entity_id
_entity_poly.type
_entity_poly.pdbx_seq_one_letter_code
_entity_poly.pdbx_strand_id
1 'polypeptide(L)'
;MESLTPKQAKILEFIRNFQAKRGSSPTLREIMERFKFKAIATVQDYLSSLERKGYIKREKDKARSITIIGLKKTLRDIVEIPVLGRVAAGQPILAVENIEGYVAIDKAWVKGNNIFALKVEGNSMIGAGINDGDYVIVKQQPTAENGEIVVSLINDEATVKRFYKDNDKITLKAENPDIKPFVYHKGDADIMIIGKVIGVFRKYN
;
A
#
# COMPACT_ATOMS: atom_id res chain seq x y z
N MET A 1 18.69 -3.65 23.15
CA MET A 1 18.69 -2.18 23.07
C MET A 1 18.06 -1.64 24.35
N GLU A 2 18.66 -0.63 24.96
CA GLU A 2 18.05 0.04 26.13
C GLU A 2 16.72 0.72 25.74
N SER A 3 15.75 0.77 26.68
CA SER A 3 14.47 1.43 26.45
C SER A 3 14.63 2.93 26.20
N LEU A 4 13.80 3.47 25.31
CA LEU A 4 13.75 4.92 25.04
C LEU A 4 12.80 5.61 26.03
N THR A 5 13.18 6.80 26.46
CA THR A 5 12.23 7.69 27.14
C THR A 5 11.18 8.17 26.12
N PRO A 6 9.98 8.61 26.59
CA PRO A 6 8.92 9.11 25.67
C PRO A 6 9.40 10.24 24.77
N LYS A 7 10.30 11.12 25.26
CA LYS A 7 10.84 12.22 24.47
C LYS A 7 11.86 11.73 23.43
N GLN A 8 12.72 10.78 23.77
CA GLN A 8 13.65 10.14 22.84
C GLN A 8 12.93 9.42 21.73
N ALA A 9 11.84 8.68 22.05
CA ALA A 9 11.02 8.00 21.07
C ALA A 9 10.41 8.97 20.04
N LYS A 10 9.86 10.10 20.52
CA LYS A 10 9.30 11.16 19.65
C LYS A 10 10.36 11.79 18.74
N ILE A 11 11.58 12.02 19.24
CA ILE A 11 12.66 12.58 18.44
C ILE A 11 13.10 11.58 17.36
N LEU A 12 13.26 10.31 17.69
CA LEU A 12 13.60 9.26 16.74
C LEU A 12 12.53 9.09 15.66
N GLU A 13 11.26 9.12 16.04
CA GLU A 13 10.12 9.08 15.12
C GLU A 13 10.12 10.30 14.17
N PHE A 14 10.38 11.49 14.69
CA PHE A 14 10.49 12.68 13.84
C PHE A 14 11.61 12.55 12.81
N ILE A 15 12.82 12.08 13.21
CA ILE A 15 13.94 11.87 12.30
C ILE A 15 13.54 10.87 11.21
N ARG A 16 12.88 9.77 11.57
CA ARG A 16 12.39 8.76 10.63
C ARG A 16 11.43 9.36 9.60
N ASN A 17 10.41 10.06 10.08
CA ASN A 17 9.37 10.65 9.22
C ASN A 17 9.96 11.74 8.31
N PHE A 18 10.95 12.50 8.80
CA PHE A 18 11.64 13.52 8.00
C PHE A 18 12.46 12.88 6.88
N GLN A 19 13.22 11.81 7.18
CA GLN A 19 13.99 11.07 6.18
C GLN A 19 13.08 10.43 5.12
N ALA A 20 11.97 9.82 5.54
CA ALA A 20 11.00 9.22 4.63
C ALA A 20 10.37 10.23 3.66
N LYS A 21 10.12 11.47 4.13
CA LYS A 21 9.49 12.52 3.30
C LYS A 21 10.47 13.30 2.42
N ARG A 22 11.70 13.52 2.89
CA ARG A 22 12.66 14.43 2.23
C ARG A 22 13.91 13.73 1.69
N GLY A 23 14.06 12.43 1.88
CA GLY A 23 15.23 11.67 1.44
C GLY A 23 16.53 12.03 2.16
N SER A 24 16.50 12.92 3.15
CA SER A 24 17.67 13.39 3.91
C SER A 24 17.35 13.57 5.39
N SER A 25 18.37 13.49 6.25
CA SER A 25 18.21 13.69 7.69
C SER A 25 17.91 15.15 8.04
N PRO A 26 17.16 15.43 9.13
CA PRO A 26 16.98 16.78 9.63
C PRO A 26 18.31 17.33 10.19
N THR A 27 18.47 18.64 10.14
CA THR A 27 19.51 19.38 10.84
C THR A 27 19.19 19.52 12.33
N LEU A 28 20.21 19.86 13.14
CA LEU A 28 19.99 20.15 14.58
C LEU A 28 18.98 21.28 14.78
N ARG A 29 19.00 22.31 13.90
CA ARG A 29 18.06 23.44 13.98
C ARG A 29 16.63 23.01 13.68
N GLU A 30 16.39 22.18 12.66
CA GLU A 30 15.07 21.64 12.32
C GLU A 30 14.51 20.78 13.47
N ILE A 31 15.36 20.01 14.17
CA ILE A 31 14.95 19.26 15.37
C ILE A 31 14.64 20.23 16.53
N MET A 32 15.50 21.22 16.75
CA MET A 32 15.34 22.22 17.80
C MET A 32 13.99 22.97 17.65
N GLU A 33 13.69 23.46 16.46
CA GLU A 33 12.45 24.17 16.15
C GLU A 33 11.22 23.26 16.33
N ARG A 34 11.28 22.03 15.79
CA ARG A 34 10.18 21.06 15.87
C ARG A 34 9.78 20.72 17.30
N PHE A 35 10.77 20.64 18.22
CA PHE A 35 10.54 20.26 19.62
C PHE A 35 10.56 21.45 20.57
N LYS A 36 10.71 22.68 20.04
CA LYS A 36 10.77 23.94 20.77
C LYS A 36 11.84 23.92 21.88
N PHE A 37 13.00 23.35 21.55
CA PHE A 37 14.15 23.40 22.48
C PHE A 37 14.78 24.79 22.48
N LYS A 38 15.28 25.23 23.65
CA LYS A 38 15.88 26.55 23.82
C LYS A 38 17.34 26.62 23.33
N ALA A 39 18.03 25.48 23.23
CA ALA A 39 19.43 25.41 22.86
C ALA A 39 19.72 24.19 21.96
N ILE A 40 20.67 24.35 21.04
CA ILE A 40 21.16 23.27 20.18
C ILE A 40 21.83 22.16 21.03
N ALA A 41 22.50 22.52 22.14
CA ALA A 41 23.11 21.57 23.05
C ALA A 41 22.11 20.51 23.53
N THR A 42 20.89 20.92 23.87
CA THR A 42 19.83 19.97 24.27
C THR A 42 19.53 18.95 23.16
N VAL A 43 19.51 19.37 21.88
CA VAL A 43 19.31 18.44 20.75
C VAL A 43 20.49 17.47 20.67
N GLN A 44 21.72 17.97 20.83
CA GLN A 44 22.95 17.16 20.81
C GLN A 44 22.94 16.10 21.91
N ASP A 45 22.48 16.45 23.12
CA ASP A 45 22.37 15.52 24.25
C ASP A 45 21.38 14.38 23.94
N TYR A 46 20.21 14.70 23.39
CA TYR A 46 19.25 13.70 22.97
C TYR A 46 19.80 12.78 21.87
N LEU A 47 20.46 13.35 20.86
CA LEU A 47 21.07 12.57 19.78
C LEU A 47 22.23 11.71 20.30
N SER A 48 23.08 12.22 21.17
CA SER A 48 24.17 11.45 21.81
C SER A 48 23.62 10.29 22.64
N SER A 49 22.51 10.52 23.34
CA SER A 49 21.85 9.46 24.08
C SER A 49 21.25 8.38 23.17
N LEU A 50 20.62 8.78 22.04
CA LEU A 50 20.09 7.85 21.04
C LEU A 50 21.22 7.05 20.36
N GLU A 51 22.37 7.69 20.12
CA GLU A 51 23.54 7.06 19.54
C GLU A 51 24.18 6.04 20.51
N ARG A 52 24.37 6.41 21.77
CA ARG A 52 24.86 5.51 22.83
C ARG A 52 23.95 4.29 23.00
N LYS A 53 22.64 4.48 22.90
CA LYS A 53 21.66 3.38 22.97
C LYS A 53 21.56 2.55 21.69
N GLY A 54 22.31 2.90 20.64
CA GLY A 54 22.39 2.15 19.39
C GLY A 54 21.19 2.35 18.44
N TYR A 55 20.43 3.44 18.57
CA TYR A 55 19.31 3.73 17.68
C TYR A 55 19.69 4.57 16.46
N ILE A 56 20.74 5.37 16.56
CA ILE A 56 21.27 6.17 15.45
C ILE A 56 22.78 6.10 15.40
N LYS A 57 23.35 6.45 14.24
CA LYS A 57 24.76 6.74 14.02
C LYS A 57 24.90 8.12 13.39
N ARG A 58 25.90 8.88 13.77
CA ARG A 58 26.20 10.20 13.19
C ARG A 58 27.65 10.24 12.71
N GLU A 59 27.89 10.93 11.60
CA GLU A 59 29.25 11.31 11.22
C GLU A 59 29.57 12.65 11.88
N LYS A 60 30.72 12.75 12.57
CA LYS A 60 31.16 14.01 13.16
C LYS A 60 31.35 15.04 12.08
N ASP A 61 31.01 16.28 12.38
CA ASP A 61 31.21 17.47 11.55
C ASP A 61 30.49 17.47 10.19
N LYS A 62 29.55 16.54 9.99
CA LYS A 62 28.75 16.48 8.76
C LYS A 62 27.28 16.77 9.04
N ALA A 63 26.76 17.80 8.37
CA ALA A 63 25.33 18.10 8.44
C ALA A 63 24.53 16.98 7.79
N ARG A 64 23.28 16.73 8.27
CA ARG A 64 22.34 15.73 7.74
C ARG A 64 22.90 14.29 7.73
N SER A 65 23.81 13.96 8.66
CA SER A 65 24.52 12.68 8.72
C SER A 65 23.89 11.66 9.68
N ILE A 66 22.69 11.91 10.19
CA ILE A 66 22.01 11.00 11.11
C ILE A 66 21.53 9.77 10.33
N THR A 67 22.06 8.60 10.65
CA THR A 67 21.61 7.31 10.14
C THR A 67 20.89 6.56 11.25
N ILE A 68 19.68 6.11 11.03
CA ILE A 68 18.96 5.28 12.00
C ILE A 68 19.50 3.84 11.90
N ILE A 69 20.01 3.32 13.02
CA ILE A 69 20.51 1.95 13.13
C ILE A 69 19.32 1.05 13.44
N GLY A 70 19.23 -0.08 12.73
CA GLY A 70 18.17 -1.05 13.00
C GLY A 70 16.80 -0.63 12.50
N LEU A 71 16.76 0.10 11.39
CA LEU A 71 15.63 0.02 10.48
C LEU A 71 15.58 -1.39 9.84
N LYS A 72 15.51 -2.43 10.66
CA LYS A 72 14.62 -3.53 10.31
C LYS A 72 13.26 -2.85 10.22
N LYS A 73 12.69 -2.76 9.00
CA LYS A 73 11.25 -2.58 8.84
C LYS A 73 10.64 -3.44 9.94
N THR A 74 10.10 -2.79 10.97
CA THR A 74 9.56 -3.56 12.09
C THR A 74 8.46 -4.40 11.46
N LEU A 75 8.26 -5.62 11.90
CA LEU A 75 7.13 -6.47 11.47
C LEU A 75 5.78 -5.72 11.56
N ARG A 76 5.73 -4.60 12.27
CA ARG A 76 4.59 -3.68 12.36
C ARG A 76 4.35 -2.85 11.10
N ASP A 77 5.34 -2.73 10.21
CA ASP A 77 5.23 -1.98 8.95
C ASP A 77 4.89 -2.92 7.78
N ILE A 78 4.73 -4.22 8.06
CA ILE A 78 4.31 -5.23 7.10
C ILE A 78 2.89 -5.64 7.43
N VAL A 79 2.04 -5.72 6.41
CA VAL A 79 0.71 -6.30 6.47
C VAL A 79 0.68 -7.53 5.57
N GLU A 80 0.14 -8.62 6.06
CA GLU A 80 -0.15 -9.80 5.27
C GLU A 80 -1.51 -9.62 4.60
N ILE A 81 -1.51 -9.68 3.28
CA ILE A 81 -2.70 -9.56 2.44
C ILE A 81 -3.08 -10.96 1.98
N PRO A 82 -4.32 -11.43 2.25
CA PRO A 82 -4.76 -12.71 1.76
C PRO A 82 -4.80 -12.73 0.23
N VAL A 83 -4.30 -13.79 -0.36
CA VAL A 83 -4.45 -14.12 -1.78
C VAL A 83 -5.67 -15.00 -1.91
N LEU A 84 -6.65 -14.54 -2.68
CA LEU A 84 -7.88 -15.29 -2.92
C LEU A 84 -7.77 -16.06 -4.25
N GLY A 85 -8.21 -17.29 -4.27
CA GLY A 85 -8.30 -18.12 -5.47
C GLY A 85 -9.52 -17.74 -6.29
N ARG A 86 -10.70 -18.14 -5.84
CA ARG A 86 -11.97 -17.82 -6.51
C ARG A 86 -12.79 -16.85 -5.67
N VAL A 87 -13.43 -15.91 -6.35
CA VAL A 87 -14.43 -15.03 -5.74
C VAL A 87 -15.76 -15.36 -6.37
N ALA A 88 -16.73 -15.75 -5.55
CA ALA A 88 -18.11 -16.06 -5.99
C ALA A 88 -19.09 -15.12 -5.29
N ALA A 89 -20.23 -14.87 -5.93
CA ALA A 89 -21.31 -14.12 -5.30
C ALA A 89 -21.97 -14.90 -4.15
N GLY A 90 -22.52 -14.17 -3.20
CA GLY A 90 -23.27 -14.75 -2.08
C GLY A 90 -22.44 -15.27 -0.91
N GLN A 91 -21.13 -15.37 -1.04
CA GLN A 91 -20.23 -15.72 0.07
C GLN A 91 -19.38 -14.52 0.53
N PRO A 92 -18.98 -14.45 1.81
CA PRO A 92 -18.02 -13.44 2.25
C PRO A 92 -16.73 -13.57 1.46
N ILE A 93 -16.30 -12.52 0.77
CA ILE A 93 -15.11 -12.51 -0.11
C ILE A 93 -13.86 -12.99 0.63
N LEU A 94 -13.72 -12.61 1.90
CA LEU A 94 -12.61 -12.98 2.77
C LEU A 94 -12.90 -14.25 3.60
N ALA A 95 -13.78 -15.13 3.14
CA ALA A 95 -13.97 -16.43 3.79
C ALA A 95 -12.67 -17.25 3.76
N VAL A 96 -12.36 -17.94 4.84
CA VAL A 96 -11.10 -18.69 5.00
C VAL A 96 -10.89 -19.71 3.87
N GLU A 97 -11.96 -20.32 3.40
CA GLU A 97 -11.99 -21.31 2.31
C GLU A 97 -11.57 -20.76 0.94
N ASN A 98 -11.60 -19.43 0.76
CA ASN A 98 -11.18 -18.76 -0.47
C ASN A 98 -9.71 -18.35 -0.45
N ILE A 99 -9.00 -18.49 0.69
CA ILE A 99 -7.62 -18.01 0.85
C ILE A 99 -6.65 -19.11 0.43
N GLU A 100 -5.87 -18.85 -0.61
CA GLU A 100 -4.79 -19.73 -1.10
C GLU A 100 -3.42 -19.43 -0.50
N GLY A 101 -3.26 -18.25 0.12
CA GLY A 101 -1.99 -17.86 0.73
C GLY A 101 -1.99 -16.39 1.17
N TYR A 102 -0.80 -15.87 1.47
CA TYR A 102 -0.62 -14.49 1.89
C TYR A 102 0.57 -13.86 1.21
N VAL A 103 0.47 -12.56 0.94
CA VAL A 103 1.57 -11.72 0.45
C VAL A 103 1.88 -10.67 1.49
N ALA A 104 3.14 -10.57 1.88
CA ALA A 104 3.64 -9.57 2.82
C ALA A 104 3.98 -8.28 2.09
N ILE A 105 3.28 -7.20 2.39
CA ILE A 105 3.45 -5.89 1.74
C ILE A 105 3.71 -4.81 2.80
N ASP A 106 4.47 -3.78 2.42
CA ASP A 106 4.68 -2.62 3.26
C ASP A 106 3.35 -1.90 3.53
N LYS A 107 2.99 -1.72 4.80
CA LYS A 107 1.76 -1.05 5.23
C LYS A 107 1.61 0.36 4.64
N ALA A 108 2.71 1.02 4.31
CA ALA A 108 2.68 2.34 3.69
C ALA A 108 2.09 2.33 2.26
N TRP A 109 2.10 1.18 1.58
CA TRP A 109 1.58 1.02 0.23
C TRP A 109 0.07 0.74 0.21
N VAL A 110 -0.47 0.26 1.33
CA VAL A 110 -1.87 -0.13 1.44
C VAL A 110 -2.57 0.75 2.48
N LYS A 111 -3.53 1.55 2.03
CA LYS A 111 -4.33 2.41 2.90
C LYS A 111 -5.75 1.85 3.00
N GLY A 112 -6.20 1.62 4.22
CA GLY A 112 -7.56 1.15 4.51
C GLY A 112 -7.60 -0.28 5.04
N ASN A 113 -8.80 -0.75 5.26
CA ASN A 113 -9.10 -2.10 5.72
C ASN A 113 -9.65 -2.93 4.54
N ASN A 114 -9.73 -4.24 4.71
CA ASN A 114 -10.28 -5.18 3.74
C ASN A 114 -9.56 -5.13 2.39
N ILE A 115 -8.25 -5.39 2.44
CA ILE A 115 -7.40 -5.49 1.25
C ILE A 115 -7.09 -6.96 1.01
N PHE A 116 -7.16 -7.37 -0.23
CA PHE A 116 -6.83 -8.73 -0.67
C PHE A 116 -6.11 -8.69 -2.02
N ALA A 117 -5.53 -9.80 -2.41
CA ALA A 117 -4.93 -10.00 -3.71
C ALA A 117 -5.69 -11.07 -4.50
N LEU A 118 -5.75 -10.89 -5.81
CA LEU A 118 -6.30 -11.87 -6.76
C LEU A 118 -5.27 -12.14 -7.83
N LYS A 119 -5.11 -13.42 -8.19
CA LYS A 119 -4.32 -13.81 -9.35
C LYS A 119 -5.08 -13.44 -10.62
N VAL A 120 -4.36 -12.84 -11.55
CA VAL A 120 -4.89 -12.45 -12.86
C VAL A 120 -4.73 -13.62 -13.83
N GLU A 121 -5.78 -13.94 -14.55
CA GLU A 121 -5.79 -14.90 -15.64
C GLU A 121 -6.14 -14.18 -16.94
N GLY A 122 -5.31 -14.41 -17.97
CA GLY A 122 -5.50 -13.84 -19.31
C GLY A 122 -4.92 -12.44 -19.51
N ASN A 123 -5.10 -11.93 -20.72
CA ASN A 123 -4.39 -10.76 -21.26
C ASN A 123 -5.28 -9.51 -21.44
N SER A 124 -6.44 -9.45 -20.77
CA SER A 124 -7.40 -8.37 -21.00
C SER A 124 -6.93 -6.99 -20.53
N MET A 125 -5.88 -6.92 -19.70
CA MET A 125 -5.41 -5.68 -19.06
C MET A 125 -3.93 -5.38 -19.34
N ILE A 126 -3.36 -5.94 -20.40
CA ILE A 126 -1.94 -5.77 -20.74
C ILE A 126 -1.56 -4.32 -21.04
N GLY A 127 -2.45 -3.55 -21.64
CA GLY A 127 -2.25 -2.12 -21.89
C GLY A 127 -2.21 -1.27 -20.62
N ALA A 128 -2.70 -1.79 -19.50
CA ALA A 128 -2.54 -1.20 -18.16
C ALA A 128 -1.35 -1.77 -17.39
N GLY A 129 -0.49 -2.59 -18.03
CA GLY A 129 0.66 -3.23 -17.41
C GLY A 129 0.33 -4.41 -16.50
N ILE A 130 -0.91 -4.91 -16.53
CA ILE A 130 -1.37 -6.09 -15.78
C ILE A 130 -1.36 -7.28 -16.72
N ASN A 131 -0.50 -8.25 -16.45
CA ASN A 131 -0.29 -9.42 -17.31
C ASN A 131 -0.87 -10.68 -16.69
N ASP A 132 -0.99 -11.71 -17.49
CA ASP A 132 -1.29 -13.06 -17.03
C ASP A 132 -0.32 -13.52 -15.94
N GLY A 133 -0.84 -14.12 -14.87
CA GLY A 133 -0.06 -14.55 -13.70
C GLY A 133 0.30 -13.47 -12.68
N ASP A 134 0.00 -12.20 -12.93
CA ASP A 134 0.14 -11.13 -11.94
C ASP A 134 -0.84 -11.30 -10.78
N TYR A 135 -0.54 -10.62 -9.68
CA TYR A 135 -1.48 -10.46 -8.58
C TYR A 135 -1.92 -8.99 -8.48
N VAL A 136 -3.20 -8.73 -8.61
CA VAL A 136 -3.76 -7.40 -8.35
C VAL A 136 -4.09 -7.25 -6.88
N ILE A 137 -3.64 -6.13 -6.28
CA ILE A 137 -3.99 -5.75 -4.92
C ILE A 137 -5.27 -4.95 -4.97
N VAL A 138 -6.28 -5.40 -4.28
CA VAL A 138 -7.64 -4.88 -4.35
C VAL A 138 -8.07 -4.35 -2.99
N LYS A 139 -8.54 -3.11 -2.98
CA LYS A 139 -9.26 -2.53 -1.85
C LYS A 139 -10.73 -2.83 -2.03
N GLN A 140 -11.32 -3.58 -1.11
CA GLN A 140 -12.73 -3.92 -1.14
C GLN A 140 -13.59 -2.66 -1.02
N GLN A 141 -14.45 -2.44 -1.99
CA GLN A 141 -15.45 -1.37 -1.98
C GLN A 141 -16.54 -1.69 -3.02
N PRO A 142 -17.82 -1.34 -2.75
CA PRO A 142 -18.93 -1.68 -3.64
C PRO A 142 -19.13 -0.67 -4.79
N THR A 143 -18.35 0.38 -4.84
CA THR A 143 -18.46 1.46 -5.84
C THR A 143 -17.11 1.79 -6.44
N ALA A 144 -17.12 2.37 -7.63
CA ALA A 144 -15.93 2.85 -8.32
C ALA A 144 -16.22 4.14 -9.09
N GLU A 145 -15.18 4.92 -9.34
CA GLU A 145 -15.23 6.12 -10.18
C GLU A 145 -14.85 5.78 -11.62
N ASN A 146 -15.31 6.61 -12.56
CA ASN A 146 -14.98 6.44 -13.98
C ASN A 146 -13.47 6.47 -14.21
N GLY A 147 -12.98 5.49 -14.96
CA GLY A 147 -11.56 5.32 -15.25
C GLY A 147 -10.78 4.49 -14.24
N GLU A 148 -11.37 4.08 -13.13
CA GLU A 148 -10.72 3.19 -12.18
C GLU A 148 -10.65 1.75 -12.70
N ILE A 149 -9.56 1.05 -12.35
CA ILE A 149 -9.45 -0.40 -12.60
C ILE A 149 -10.09 -1.10 -11.41
N VAL A 150 -11.04 -1.97 -11.70
CA VAL A 150 -11.84 -2.69 -10.70
C VAL A 150 -11.77 -4.20 -10.90
N VAL A 151 -12.00 -4.92 -9.82
CA VAL A 151 -12.47 -6.29 -9.86
C VAL A 151 -13.99 -6.26 -9.76
N SER A 152 -14.67 -6.86 -10.71
CA SER A 152 -16.11 -7.03 -10.70
C SER A 152 -16.50 -8.49 -10.89
N LEU A 153 -17.64 -8.88 -10.32
CA LEU A 153 -18.33 -10.11 -10.65
C LEU A 153 -19.36 -9.82 -11.74
N ILE A 154 -19.40 -10.68 -12.73
CA ILE A 154 -20.39 -10.69 -13.78
C ILE A 154 -20.91 -12.12 -13.84
N ASN A 155 -22.17 -12.35 -13.44
CA ASN A 155 -22.76 -13.69 -13.38
C ASN A 155 -21.84 -14.68 -12.66
N ASP A 156 -21.33 -14.30 -11.48
CA ASP A 156 -20.42 -15.09 -10.62
C ASP A 156 -18.98 -15.30 -11.12
N GLU A 157 -18.60 -14.70 -12.23
CA GLU A 157 -17.20 -14.72 -12.70
C GLU A 157 -16.48 -13.41 -12.36
N ALA A 158 -15.33 -13.52 -11.68
CA ALA A 158 -14.51 -12.37 -11.36
C ALA A 158 -13.71 -11.90 -12.59
N THR A 159 -13.71 -10.60 -12.85
CA THR A 159 -12.95 -10.01 -13.96
C THR A 159 -12.30 -8.69 -13.54
N VAL A 160 -11.13 -8.40 -14.12
CA VAL A 160 -10.43 -7.12 -13.95
C VAL A 160 -10.63 -6.29 -15.20
N LYS A 161 -11.21 -5.10 -15.05
CA LYS A 161 -11.52 -4.19 -16.16
C LYS A 161 -11.43 -2.73 -15.70
N ARG A 162 -11.35 -1.81 -16.66
CA ARG A 162 -11.52 -0.39 -16.39
C ARG A 162 -13.02 -0.06 -16.41
N PHE A 163 -13.46 0.55 -15.32
CA PHE A 163 -14.87 0.86 -15.06
C PHE A 163 -15.26 2.23 -15.60
N TYR A 164 -16.42 2.28 -16.23
CA TYR A 164 -17.11 3.52 -16.58
C TYR A 164 -18.61 3.34 -16.35
N LYS A 165 -19.24 4.37 -15.79
CA LYS A 165 -20.69 4.45 -15.62
C LYS A 165 -21.22 5.76 -16.18
N ASP A 166 -22.23 5.65 -17.01
CA ASP A 166 -22.96 6.79 -17.57
C ASP A 166 -24.46 6.48 -17.46
N ASN A 167 -25.16 7.20 -16.58
CA ASN A 167 -26.56 6.96 -16.24
C ASN A 167 -26.85 5.49 -15.87
N ASP A 168 -27.63 4.78 -16.68
CA ASP A 168 -28.01 3.39 -16.50
C ASP A 168 -27.07 2.38 -17.23
N LYS A 169 -26.00 2.89 -17.81
CA LYS A 169 -25.03 2.09 -18.58
C LYS A 169 -23.73 1.91 -17.82
N ILE A 170 -23.31 0.65 -17.69
CA ILE A 170 -21.99 0.28 -17.16
C ILE A 170 -21.14 -0.24 -18.32
N THR A 171 -19.94 0.29 -18.46
CA THR A 171 -18.96 -0.18 -19.43
C THR A 171 -17.75 -0.72 -18.68
N LEU A 172 -17.44 -1.99 -18.89
CA LEU A 172 -16.23 -2.65 -18.41
C LEU A 172 -15.27 -2.80 -19.59
N LYS A 173 -14.27 -1.92 -19.63
CA LYS A 173 -13.35 -1.83 -20.75
C LYS A 173 -12.08 -2.62 -20.45
N ALA A 174 -11.70 -3.52 -21.37
CA ALA A 174 -10.40 -4.13 -21.40
C ALA A 174 -9.32 -3.09 -21.79
N GLU A 175 -8.15 -3.17 -21.22
CA GLU A 175 -6.96 -2.45 -21.67
C GLU A 175 -6.14 -3.36 -22.60
N ASN A 176 -6.81 -3.87 -23.61
CA ASN A 176 -6.26 -4.66 -24.70
C ASN A 176 -7.03 -4.30 -25.98
N PRO A 177 -6.37 -3.81 -27.05
CA PRO A 177 -7.04 -3.37 -28.27
C PRO A 177 -7.80 -4.49 -28.99
N ASP A 178 -7.43 -5.74 -28.76
CA ASP A 178 -8.07 -6.91 -29.40
C ASP A 178 -9.40 -7.31 -28.72
N ILE A 179 -9.72 -6.69 -27.57
CA ILE A 179 -10.90 -7.03 -26.78
C ILE A 179 -11.87 -5.86 -26.77
N LYS A 180 -13.08 -6.08 -27.30
CA LYS A 180 -14.14 -5.08 -27.28
C LYS A 180 -14.62 -4.80 -25.84
N PRO A 181 -15.00 -3.56 -25.53
CA PRO A 181 -15.63 -3.24 -24.24
C PRO A 181 -16.92 -4.02 -24.02
N PHE A 182 -17.12 -4.47 -22.80
CA PHE A 182 -18.38 -5.05 -22.36
C PHE A 182 -19.30 -3.92 -21.91
N VAL A 183 -20.47 -3.83 -22.52
CA VAL A 183 -21.45 -2.78 -22.23
C VAL A 183 -22.71 -3.44 -21.70
N TYR A 184 -23.14 -2.99 -20.54
CA TYR A 184 -24.31 -3.51 -19.85
C TYR A 184 -25.27 -2.38 -19.54
N HIS A 185 -26.58 -2.63 -19.77
CA HIS A 185 -27.67 -1.78 -19.32
C HIS A 185 -28.29 -2.37 -18.04
N LYS A 186 -29.08 -1.57 -17.36
CA LYS A 186 -29.77 -2.02 -16.15
C LYS A 186 -30.64 -3.25 -16.45
N GLY A 187 -30.33 -4.37 -15.84
CA GLY A 187 -31.04 -5.65 -15.99
C GLY A 187 -30.41 -6.65 -16.97
N ASP A 188 -29.36 -6.29 -17.69
CA ASP A 188 -28.68 -7.20 -18.64
C ASP A 188 -27.88 -8.31 -17.94
N ALA A 189 -27.27 -8.00 -16.79
CA ALA A 189 -26.47 -8.92 -16.00
C ALA A 189 -26.41 -8.45 -14.55
N ASP A 190 -26.14 -9.40 -13.64
CA ASP A 190 -25.77 -9.07 -12.27
C ASP A 190 -24.30 -8.66 -12.20
N ILE A 191 -24.09 -7.35 -12.12
CA ILE A 191 -22.75 -6.78 -12.00
C ILE A 191 -22.54 -6.27 -10.58
N MET A 192 -21.56 -6.83 -9.91
CA MET A 192 -21.14 -6.40 -8.58
C MET A 192 -19.69 -5.91 -8.60
N ILE A 193 -19.45 -4.68 -8.18
CA ILE A 193 -18.08 -4.21 -7.93
C ILE A 193 -17.60 -4.81 -6.61
N ILE A 194 -16.52 -5.56 -6.70
CA ILE A 194 -15.86 -6.18 -5.54
C ILE A 194 -14.87 -5.22 -4.90
N GLY A 195 -14.14 -4.48 -5.73
CA GLY A 195 -13.18 -3.52 -5.23
C GLY A 195 -12.36 -2.84 -6.33
N LYS A 196 -11.61 -1.85 -5.89
CA LYS A 196 -10.68 -1.08 -6.72
C LYS A 196 -9.30 -1.71 -6.68
N VAL A 197 -8.66 -1.86 -7.83
CA VAL A 197 -7.25 -2.23 -7.93
C VAL A 197 -6.40 -1.03 -7.50
N ILE A 198 -5.53 -1.25 -6.52
CA ILE A 198 -4.64 -0.22 -5.96
C ILE A 198 -3.16 -0.51 -6.21
N GLY A 199 -2.85 -1.68 -6.75
CA GLY A 199 -1.49 -2.08 -7.07
C GLY A 199 -1.43 -3.42 -7.79
N VAL A 200 -0.25 -3.73 -8.32
CA VAL A 200 0.08 -5.00 -8.98
C VAL A 200 1.35 -5.56 -8.38
N PHE A 201 1.37 -6.84 -8.17
CA PHE A 201 2.54 -7.59 -7.73
C PHE A 201 2.83 -8.68 -8.76
N ARG A 202 4.09 -8.77 -9.22
CA ARG A 202 4.55 -9.80 -10.16
C ARG A 202 5.68 -10.60 -9.55
N LYS A 203 5.53 -11.92 -9.59
CA LYS A 203 6.58 -12.85 -9.18
C LYS A 203 7.24 -13.42 -10.44
N TYR A 204 8.54 -13.32 -10.50
CA TYR A 204 9.36 -14.02 -11.49
C TYR A 204 9.91 -15.30 -10.84
N ASN A 205 9.87 -16.39 -11.58
CA ASN A 205 10.44 -17.68 -11.14
C ASN A 205 11.92 -17.74 -11.54
#